data_8c862ec34e521434bb5bbac124b99ac3
#
_entry.id   8c862ec34e521434bb5bbac124b99ac3
#
_cell.length_a   1.000
_cell.length_b   1.000
_cell.length_c   1.000
_cell.angle_alpha   90.00
_cell.angle_beta   90.00
_cell.angle_gamma   90.00
#
_symmetry.space_group_name_H-M   'P 1'
#
loop_
_entity.id
_entity.type
_entity.pdbx_description
1 polymer ?
#
loop_
_entity_poly.entity_id
_entity_poly.type
_entity_poly.pdbx_seq_one_letter_code
_entity_poly.pdbx_strand_id
1 'polypeptide(L)'
;MERLVGSEMCIRDRVNSVNAVHNYFCNKRSGQISIVSSVAGYRGLPAAGAYCASKSALTSFAESLYFEMKRKNVRVSLVSPGFIKTPMTDQNDFPMPMIKSPEFAANKIYNGLIKDKGFEIHFPKSFTYFMKLIQVLPNWLYFGFINFGNKYMKRDNKSKNKIKT
;
A
#
# COMPACT_ATOMS: atom_id res chain seq x y z
N MET A 1 17.26 12.55 3.57
CA MET A 1 18.13 11.48 3.07
C MET A 1 17.83 10.12 3.73
N GLU A 2 17.72 10.02 5.03
CA GLU A 2 17.41 8.77 5.76
C GLU A 2 16.13 8.03 5.28
N ARG A 3 15.07 8.76 4.95
CA ARG A 3 13.83 8.16 4.44
C ARG A 3 13.98 7.48 3.06
N LEU A 4 14.93 7.89 2.25
CA LEU A 4 15.23 7.26 0.96
C LEU A 4 15.96 5.93 1.15
N VAL A 5 16.95 5.90 2.03
CA VAL A 5 17.71 4.67 2.34
C VAL A 5 16.79 3.58 2.89
N GLY A 6 15.88 3.91 3.82
CA GLY A 6 14.90 2.94 4.34
C GLY A 6 13.95 2.40 3.29
N SER A 7 13.55 3.22 2.31
CA SER A 7 12.67 2.80 1.21
C SER A 7 13.37 1.85 0.23
N GLU A 8 14.64 2.10 -0.06
CA GLU A 8 15.47 1.23 -0.92
C GLU A 8 15.71 -0.13 -0.25
N MET A 9 16.04 -0.13 1.03
CA MET A 9 16.18 -1.37 1.81
C MET A 9 14.89 -2.21 1.77
N CYS A 10 13.72 -1.59 1.92
CA CYS A 10 12.44 -2.31 1.87
C CYS A 10 12.23 -3.06 0.54
N ILE A 11 12.59 -2.45 -0.59
CA ILE A 11 12.46 -3.10 -1.90
C ILE A 11 13.45 -4.26 -2.01
N ARG A 12 14.72 -4.01 -1.69
CA ARG A 12 15.80 -5.01 -1.77
C ARG A 12 15.50 -6.23 -0.91
N ASP A 13 15.04 -6.03 0.33
CA ASP A 13 14.71 -7.12 1.25
C ASP A 13 13.59 -8.00 0.70
N ARG A 14 12.56 -7.41 0.07
CA ARG A 14 11.45 -8.19 -0.51
C ARG A 14 11.89 -8.97 -1.74
N VAL A 15 12.70 -8.38 -2.60
CA VAL A 15 13.27 -9.07 -3.76
C VAL A 15 14.18 -10.23 -3.30
N ASN A 16 15.06 -9.99 -2.33
CA ASN A 16 15.94 -11.03 -1.78
C ASN A 16 15.14 -12.16 -1.12
N SER A 17 14.09 -11.81 -0.36
CA SER A 17 13.24 -12.83 0.28
C SER A 17 12.53 -13.71 -0.77
N VAL A 18 12.03 -13.10 -1.85
CA VAL A 18 11.41 -13.85 -2.95
C VAL A 18 12.43 -14.71 -3.66
N ASN A 19 13.61 -14.19 -3.98
CA ASN A 19 14.68 -14.94 -4.64
C ASN A 19 15.11 -16.18 -3.83
N ALA A 20 15.17 -16.05 -2.51
CA ALA A 20 15.55 -17.16 -1.63
C ALA A 20 14.58 -18.34 -1.69
N VAL A 21 13.29 -18.10 -1.94
CA VAL A 21 12.25 -19.13 -2.01
C VAL A 21 11.79 -19.49 -3.41
N HIS A 22 12.20 -18.70 -4.41
CA HIS A 22 11.74 -18.80 -5.80
C HIS A 22 11.94 -20.22 -6.37
N ASN A 23 13.18 -20.71 -6.37
CA ASN A 23 13.51 -22.02 -6.93
C ASN A 23 12.78 -23.16 -6.20
N TYR A 24 12.64 -23.06 -4.89
CA TYR A 24 11.89 -24.03 -4.10
C TYR A 24 10.43 -24.13 -4.57
N PHE A 25 9.71 -23.00 -4.68
CA PHE A 25 8.33 -23.00 -5.13
C PHE A 25 8.19 -23.41 -6.60
N CYS A 26 9.11 -22.98 -7.46
CA CYS A 26 9.12 -23.38 -8.87
C CYS A 26 9.24 -24.89 -9.04
N ASN A 27 10.13 -25.52 -8.30
CA ASN A 27 10.36 -26.98 -8.34
C ASN A 27 9.18 -27.74 -7.73
N LYS A 28 8.66 -27.26 -6.61
CA LYS A 28 7.50 -27.86 -5.93
C LYS A 28 6.21 -27.71 -6.74
N ARG A 29 6.12 -26.72 -7.64
CA ARG A 29 4.93 -26.38 -8.41
C ARG A 29 3.67 -26.17 -7.55
N SER A 30 3.86 -25.68 -6.35
CA SER A 30 2.76 -25.38 -5.40
C SER A 30 3.25 -24.39 -4.34
N GLY A 31 2.36 -23.59 -3.80
CA GLY A 31 2.64 -22.66 -2.73
C GLY A 31 2.02 -21.28 -2.99
N GLN A 32 2.35 -20.36 -2.10
CA GLN A 32 1.85 -18.99 -2.17
C GLN A 32 2.92 -18.00 -1.69
N ILE A 33 3.09 -16.94 -2.46
CA ILE A 33 3.92 -15.79 -2.11
C ILE A 33 2.98 -14.58 -1.95
N SER A 34 3.07 -13.88 -0.82
CA SER A 34 2.27 -12.69 -0.57
C SER A 34 3.17 -11.49 -0.32
N ILE A 35 2.99 -10.43 -1.10
CA ILE A 35 3.76 -9.19 -1.01
C ILE A 35 2.89 -8.10 -0.39
N VAL A 36 3.39 -7.51 0.71
CA VAL A 36 2.68 -6.43 1.42
C VAL A 36 3.13 -5.07 0.91
N SER A 37 2.26 -4.42 0.16
CA SER A 37 2.39 -3.05 -0.30
C SER A 37 1.55 -2.08 0.56
N SER A 38 0.83 -1.16 -0.04
CA SER A 38 -0.09 -0.19 0.56
C SER A 38 -0.93 0.46 -0.55
N VAL A 39 -2.05 1.07 -0.18
CA VAL A 39 -2.78 2.01 -1.07
C VAL A 39 -1.92 3.19 -1.54
N ALA A 40 -0.86 3.53 -0.80
CA ALA A 40 0.13 4.52 -1.21
C ALA A 40 0.96 4.09 -2.44
N GLY A 41 0.91 2.81 -2.80
CA GLY A 41 1.49 2.30 -4.05
C GLY A 41 0.63 2.57 -5.29
N TYR A 42 -0.61 3.01 -5.15
CA TYR A 42 -1.47 3.31 -6.31
C TYR A 42 -1.10 4.63 -6.98
N ARG A 43 -0.79 5.67 -6.19
CA ARG A 43 -0.40 6.99 -6.71
C ARG A 43 0.40 7.78 -5.68
N GLY A 44 1.28 8.67 -6.16
CA GLY A 44 2.09 9.52 -5.29
C GLY A 44 1.23 10.46 -4.43
N LEU A 45 1.46 10.48 -3.13
CA LEU A 45 0.76 11.33 -2.17
C LEU A 45 1.69 12.45 -1.67
N PRO A 46 1.14 13.62 -1.28
CA PRO A 46 1.93 14.71 -0.70
C PRO A 46 2.75 14.25 0.52
N ALA A 47 3.96 14.76 0.64
CA ALA A 47 4.91 14.48 1.72
C ALA A 47 5.32 13.00 1.91
N ALA A 48 4.90 12.09 1.01
CA ALA A 48 5.14 10.66 1.11
C ALA A 48 5.88 10.07 -0.12
N GLY A 49 6.65 10.89 -0.87
CA GLY A 49 7.24 10.51 -2.15
C GLY A 49 8.04 9.22 -2.11
N ALA A 50 9.03 9.10 -1.22
CA ALA A 50 9.87 7.92 -1.09
C ALA A 50 9.05 6.66 -0.68
N TYR A 51 8.11 6.83 0.24
CA TYR A 51 7.21 5.76 0.66
C TYR A 51 6.31 5.29 -0.49
N CYS A 52 5.66 6.22 -1.20
CA CYS A 52 4.84 5.90 -2.36
C CYS A 52 5.65 5.18 -3.45
N ALA A 53 6.85 5.68 -3.76
CA ALA A 53 7.74 5.06 -4.73
C ALA A 53 8.10 3.63 -4.35
N SER A 54 8.45 3.37 -3.08
CA SER A 54 8.76 2.02 -2.61
C SER A 54 7.55 1.08 -2.70
N LYS A 55 6.36 1.55 -2.37
CA LYS A 55 5.14 0.74 -2.43
C LYS A 55 4.66 0.50 -3.86
N SER A 56 4.82 1.48 -4.77
CA SER A 56 4.60 1.29 -6.21
C SER A 56 5.55 0.24 -6.80
N ALA A 57 6.82 0.31 -6.43
CA ALA A 57 7.81 -0.68 -6.87
C ALA A 57 7.42 -2.10 -6.42
N LEU A 58 6.98 -2.28 -5.18
CA LEU A 58 6.51 -3.58 -4.68
C LEU A 58 5.23 -4.04 -5.39
N THR A 59 4.34 -3.14 -5.78
CA THR A 59 3.15 -3.47 -6.56
C THR A 59 3.54 -3.98 -7.94
N SER A 60 4.36 -3.24 -8.69
CA SER A 60 4.87 -3.67 -10.00
C SER A 60 5.64 -4.98 -9.92
N PHE A 61 6.46 -5.17 -8.88
CA PHE A 61 7.18 -6.42 -8.66
C PHE A 61 6.23 -7.59 -8.45
N ALA A 62 5.19 -7.43 -7.65
CA ALA A 62 4.18 -8.46 -7.41
C ALA A 62 3.41 -8.81 -8.70
N GLU A 63 3.08 -7.82 -9.52
CA GLU A 63 2.41 -8.01 -10.82
C GLU A 63 3.28 -8.81 -11.79
N SER A 64 4.56 -8.46 -11.91
CA SER A 64 5.51 -9.20 -12.75
C SER A 64 5.68 -10.64 -12.27
N LEU A 65 5.89 -10.81 -10.96
CA LEU A 65 6.04 -12.12 -10.32
C LEU A 65 4.78 -13.00 -10.50
N TYR A 66 3.60 -12.41 -10.52
CA TYR A 66 2.34 -13.14 -10.74
C TYR A 66 2.34 -13.90 -12.07
N PHE A 67 2.77 -13.27 -13.16
CA PHE A 67 2.79 -13.92 -14.48
C PHE A 67 3.81 -15.05 -14.55
N GLU A 68 4.96 -14.88 -13.92
CA GLU A 68 6.01 -15.88 -13.86
C GLU A 68 5.57 -17.09 -13.04
N MET A 69 5.13 -16.86 -11.81
CA MET A 69 4.80 -17.91 -10.84
C MET A 69 3.51 -18.65 -11.18
N LYS A 70 2.58 -18.00 -11.87
CA LYS A 70 1.35 -18.63 -12.38
C LYS A 70 1.66 -19.82 -13.29
N ARG A 71 2.69 -19.71 -14.14
CA ARG A 71 3.15 -20.81 -15.02
C ARG A 71 3.73 -21.99 -14.23
N LYS A 72 4.13 -21.76 -13.00
CA LYS A 72 4.67 -22.76 -12.07
C LYS A 72 3.64 -23.26 -11.06
N ASN A 73 2.37 -22.91 -11.23
CA ASN A 73 1.29 -23.25 -10.29
C ASN A 73 1.53 -22.75 -8.87
N VAL A 74 2.21 -21.60 -8.73
CA VAL A 74 2.44 -20.90 -7.46
C VAL A 74 1.60 -19.64 -7.43
N ARG A 75 0.85 -19.44 -6.37
CA ARG A 75 -0.01 -18.29 -6.21
C ARG A 75 0.79 -17.08 -5.74
N VAL A 76 0.56 -15.93 -6.38
CA VAL A 76 1.09 -14.64 -5.91
C VAL A 76 -0.08 -13.76 -5.51
N SER A 77 0.03 -13.11 -4.37
CA SER A 77 -0.97 -12.16 -3.86
C SER A 77 -0.30 -10.84 -3.45
N LEU A 78 -0.95 -9.74 -3.77
CA LEU A 78 -0.61 -8.41 -3.31
C LEU A 78 -1.54 -8.00 -2.18
N VAL A 79 -0.98 -7.52 -1.06
CA VAL A 79 -1.77 -6.96 0.05
C VAL A 79 -1.61 -5.44 0.05
N SER A 80 -2.72 -4.72 -0.15
CA SER A 80 -2.76 -3.25 -0.22
C SER A 80 -3.63 -2.68 0.91
N PRO A 81 -3.09 -2.57 2.14
CA PRO A 81 -3.83 -1.97 3.26
C PRO A 81 -3.96 -0.46 3.09
N GLY A 82 -5.09 0.08 3.57
CA GLY A 82 -5.22 1.50 3.91
C GLY A 82 -4.55 1.81 5.25
N PHE A 83 -5.07 2.80 5.98
CA PHE A 83 -4.53 3.17 7.28
C PHE A 83 -4.87 2.13 8.36
N ILE A 84 -3.85 1.64 9.04
CA ILE A 84 -3.95 0.70 10.16
C ILE A 84 -3.32 1.36 11.38
N LYS A 85 -4.00 1.30 12.51
CA LYS A 85 -3.50 1.86 13.78
C LYS A 85 -2.30 1.04 14.26
N THR A 86 -1.13 1.66 14.23
CA THR A 86 0.15 1.04 14.62
C THR A 86 1.05 2.14 15.20
N PRO A 87 2.09 1.81 15.98
CA PRO A 87 3.05 2.80 16.45
C PRO A 87 3.66 3.68 15.34
N MET A 88 3.78 3.14 14.13
CA MET A 88 4.25 3.90 12.97
C MET A 88 3.22 4.96 12.53
N THR A 89 1.94 4.62 12.51
CA THR A 89 0.87 5.55 12.10
C THR A 89 0.54 6.57 13.19
N ASP A 90 0.80 6.26 14.46
CA ASP A 90 0.59 7.19 15.58
C ASP A 90 1.56 8.40 15.52
N GLN A 91 2.65 8.31 14.74
CA GLN A 91 3.60 9.40 14.50
C GLN A 91 3.19 10.34 13.34
N ASN A 92 2.07 10.08 12.68
CA ASN A 92 1.62 10.87 11.54
C ASN A 92 0.78 12.07 11.99
N ASP A 93 1.14 13.27 11.53
CA ASP A 93 0.44 14.54 11.84
C ASP A 93 -0.65 14.89 10.80
N PHE A 94 -1.05 13.95 9.96
CA PHE A 94 -2.07 14.17 8.94
C PHE A 94 -3.31 13.28 9.16
N PRO A 95 -4.48 13.71 8.66
CA PRO A 95 -5.70 12.92 8.78
C PRO A 95 -5.58 11.55 8.11
N MET A 96 -5.94 10.50 8.84
CA MET A 96 -5.95 9.13 8.34
C MET A 96 -7.40 8.63 8.26
N PRO A 97 -8.09 8.90 7.15
CA PRO A 97 -9.49 8.52 7.02
C PRO A 97 -9.65 7.01 7.06
N MET A 98 -10.72 6.57 7.72
CA MET A 98 -11.11 5.16 7.80
C MET A 98 -10.04 4.24 8.39
N ILE A 99 -9.20 4.75 9.31
CA ILE A 99 -8.20 3.94 10.03
C ILE A 99 -8.85 2.72 10.67
N LYS A 100 -8.20 1.58 10.58
CA LYS A 100 -8.67 0.28 11.09
C LYS A 100 -7.70 -0.29 12.10
N SER A 101 -8.20 -1.21 12.95
CA SER A 101 -7.35 -1.90 13.92
C SER A 101 -6.45 -2.96 13.27
N PRO A 102 -5.36 -3.36 13.93
CA PRO A 102 -4.51 -4.46 13.48
C PRO A 102 -5.27 -5.78 13.33
N GLU A 103 -6.21 -6.07 14.23
CA GLU A 103 -7.04 -7.29 14.20
C GLU A 103 -7.92 -7.32 12.96
N PHE A 104 -8.52 -6.18 12.59
CA PHE A 104 -9.28 -6.07 11.36
C PHE A 104 -8.39 -6.38 10.14
N ALA A 105 -7.17 -5.82 10.11
CA ALA A 105 -6.22 -6.04 9.03
C ALA A 105 -5.81 -7.52 8.95
N ALA A 106 -5.45 -8.13 10.09
CA ALA A 106 -5.07 -9.53 10.18
C ALA A 106 -6.20 -10.45 9.65
N ASN A 107 -7.44 -10.22 10.08
CA ASN A 107 -8.60 -10.98 9.61
C ASN A 107 -8.83 -10.83 8.08
N LYS A 108 -8.65 -9.62 7.53
CA LYS A 108 -8.78 -9.38 6.08
C LYS A 108 -7.68 -10.08 5.29
N ILE A 109 -6.43 -10.01 5.77
CA ILE A 109 -5.31 -10.69 5.14
C ILE A 109 -5.51 -12.21 5.20
N TYR A 110 -5.78 -12.76 6.37
CA TYR A 110 -6.01 -14.20 6.55
C TYR A 110 -7.11 -14.72 5.62
N ASN A 111 -8.28 -14.08 5.62
CA ASN A 111 -9.38 -14.51 4.77
C ASN A 111 -9.05 -14.36 3.28
N GLY A 112 -8.34 -13.30 2.87
CA GLY A 112 -7.89 -13.11 1.50
C GLY A 112 -6.88 -14.18 1.06
N LEU A 113 -5.96 -14.57 1.94
CA LEU A 113 -4.96 -15.59 1.65
C LEU A 113 -5.57 -17.00 1.56
N ILE A 114 -6.54 -17.32 2.40
CA ILE A 114 -7.12 -18.69 2.49
C ILE A 114 -8.34 -18.86 1.59
N LYS A 115 -9.26 -17.88 1.58
CA LYS A 115 -10.58 -18.02 0.93
C LYS A 115 -10.65 -17.35 -0.43
N ASP A 116 -10.00 -16.20 -0.60
CA ASP A 116 -10.02 -15.43 -1.83
C ASP A 116 -8.86 -15.85 -2.73
N LYS A 117 -9.14 -16.22 -3.96
CA LYS A 117 -8.14 -16.58 -4.97
C LYS A 117 -7.72 -15.39 -5.84
N GLY A 118 -8.18 -14.19 -5.53
CA GLY A 118 -7.83 -12.97 -6.24
C GLY A 118 -6.36 -12.59 -6.06
N PHE A 119 -5.83 -11.79 -6.99
CA PHE A 119 -4.47 -11.28 -6.93
C PHE A 119 -4.30 -10.26 -5.80
N GLU A 120 -5.26 -9.35 -5.63
CA GLU A 120 -5.11 -8.24 -4.68
C GLU A 120 -6.09 -8.32 -3.50
N ILE A 121 -5.52 -8.30 -2.30
CA ILE A 121 -6.22 -8.22 -1.02
C ILE A 121 -6.11 -6.77 -0.52
N HIS A 122 -7.16 -5.98 -0.72
CA HIS A 122 -7.17 -4.56 -0.34
C HIS A 122 -8.32 -4.22 0.62
N PHE A 123 -8.07 -3.35 1.57
CA PHE A 123 -9.04 -2.97 2.59
C PHE A 123 -8.68 -1.63 3.28
N PRO A 124 -9.67 -0.89 3.84
CA PRO A 124 -11.13 -1.12 3.71
C PRO A 124 -11.61 -0.82 2.28
N LYS A 125 -12.57 -1.60 1.78
CA LYS A 125 -12.97 -1.59 0.35
C LYS A 125 -13.39 -0.20 -0.15
N SER A 126 -14.20 0.54 0.62
CA SER A 126 -14.64 1.89 0.24
C SER A 126 -13.47 2.85 -0.01
N PHE A 127 -12.49 2.86 0.89
CA PHE A 127 -11.31 3.71 0.76
C PHE A 127 -10.42 3.27 -0.41
N THR A 128 -10.18 1.98 -0.55
CA THR A 128 -9.31 1.46 -1.60
C THR A 128 -9.90 1.61 -2.99
N TYR A 129 -11.22 1.47 -3.16
CA TYR A 129 -11.87 1.76 -4.44
C TYR A 129 -11.81 3.25 -4.79
N PHE A 130 -11.97 4.13 -3.80
CA PHE A 130 -11.77 5.55 -4.00
C PHE A 130 -10.33 5.87 -4.46
N MET A 131 -9.33 5.26 -3.82
CA MET A 131 -7.92 5.42 -4.21
C MET A 131 -7.63 4.88 -5.62
N LYS A 132 -8.26 3.77 -6.01
CA LYS A 132 -8.15 3.24 -7.37
C LYS A 132 -8.80 4.16 -8.41
N LEU A 133 -9.92 4.78 -8.07
CA LEU A 133 -10.54 5.80 -8.94
C LEU A 133 -9.59 7.00 -9.12
N ILE A 134 -8.98 7.48 -8.05
CA ILE A 134 -8.00 8.57 -8.12
C ILE A 134 -6.77 8.15 -8.96
N GLN A 135 -6.36 6.91 -8.92
CA GLN A 135 -5.22 6.40 -9.67
C GLN A 135 -5.37 6.61 -11.19
N VAL A 136 -6.57 6.45 -11.73
CA VAL A 136 -6.83 6.55 -13.18
C VAL A 136 -7.10 7.99 -13.65
N LEU A 137 -7.19 8.97 -12.75
CA LEU A 137 -7.42 10.35 -13.13
C LEU A 137 -6.24 10.93 -13.94
N PRO A 138 -6.48 11.76 -14.97
CA PRO A 138 -5.43 12.55 -15.60
C PRO A 138 -4.69 13.42 -14.57
N ASN A 139 -3.40 13.68 -14.80
CA ASN A 139 -2.54 14.37 -13.83
C ASN A 139 -3.07 15.76 -13.43
N TRP A 140 -3.59 16.53 -14.38
CA TRP A 140 -4.12 17.86 -14.10
C TRP A 140 -5.33 17.82 -13.15
N LEU A 141 -6.20 16.81 -13.31
CA LEU A 141 -7.36 16.64 -12.46
C LEU A 141 -6.95 16.11 -11.07
N TYR A 142 -6.02 15.17 -11.03
CA TYR A 142 -5.46 14.64 -9.78
C TYR A 142 -4.80 15.75 -8.94
N PHE A 143 -3.92 16.55 -9.55
CA PHE A 143 -3.23 17.61 -8.83
C PHE A 143 -4.19 18.70 -8.37
N GLY A 144 -5.19 19.05 -9.20
CA GLY A 144 -6.26 19.96 -8.79
C GLY A 144 -7.02 19.47 -7.56
N PHE A 145 -7.42 18.19 -7.57
CA PHE A 145 -8.12 17.55 -6.46
C PHE A 145 -7.29 17.54 -5.15
N ILE A 146 -6.03 17.14 -5.24
CA ILE A 146 -5.13 17.11 -4.07
C ILE A 146 -4.85 18.51 -3.52
N ASN A 147 -4.63 19.51 -4.39
CA ASN A 147 -4.40 20.88 -3.95
C ASN A 147 -5.64 21.48 -3.27
N PHE A 148 -6.82 21.19 -3.79
CA PHE A 148 -8.07 21.59 -3.19
C PHE A 148 -8.23 20.99 -1.77
N GLY A 149 -8.02 19.68 -1.62
CA GLY A 149 -8.05 19.00 -0.33
C GLY A 149 -7.05 19.58 0.67
N ASN A 150 -5.82 19.84 0.26
CA ASN A 150 -4.79 20.43 1.12
C ASN A 150 -5.13 21.84 1.58
N LYS A 151 -5.80 22.64 0.75
CA LYS A 151 -6.24 23.98 1.11
C LYS A 151 -7.30 23.98 2.21
N TYR A 152 -8.21 23.01 2.17
CA TYR A 152 -9.23 22.82 3.21
C TYR A 152 -8.61 22.35 4.54
N MET A 153 -7.72 21.38 4.52
CA MET A 153 -7.05 20.88 5.73
C MET A 153 -6.21 21.96 6.44
N LYS A 154 -5.54 22.85 5.68
CA LYS A 154 -4.81 23.99 6.27
C LYS A 154 -5.73 25.03 6.92
N ARG A 155 -6.95 25.21 6.42
CA ARG A 155 -7.94 26.14 7.01
C ARG A 155 -8.46 25.62 8.35
N ASP A 156 -8.78 24.33 8.45
CA ASP A 156 -9.29 23.72 9.68
C ASP A 156 -8.24 23.75 10.81
N ASN A 157 -6.97 23.53 10.51
CA ASN A 157 -5.90 23.63 11.51
C ASN A 157 -5.67 25.07 11.99
N LYS A 158 -5.85 26.08 11.13
CA LYS A 158 -5.78 27.49 11.55
C LYS A 158 -6.96 27.91 12.42
N SER A 159 -8.14 27.39 12.20
CA SER A 159 -9.33 27.69 13.02
C SER A 159 -9.24 27.02 14.40
N LYS A 160 -8.72 25.79 14.48
CA LYS A 160 -8.52 25.07 15.75
C LYS A 160 -7.45 25.69 16.65
N ASN A 161 -6.40 26.26 16.07
CA ASN A 161 -5.36 26.97 16.84
C ASN A 161 -5.83 28.35 17.33
N LYS A 162 -6.79 29.00 16.67
CA LYS A 162 -7.39 30.30 17.13
C LYS A 162 -8.37 30.14 18.29
N ILE A 163 -8.86 28.93 18.56
CA ILE A 163 -9.81 28.66 19.66
C ILE A 163 -9.05 28.23 20.94
N LYS A 164 -7.76 27.94 20.84
CA LYS A 164 -6.90 27.54 21.98
C LYS A 164 -6.05 28.67 22.58
N THR A 165 -6.15 29.87 22.04
CA THR A 165 -5.62 31.13 22.59
C THR A 165 -6.76 32.01 23.07
#